data_65940691cf62cba948b88ef9184f5122
#
_entry.id   65940691cf62cba948b88ef9184f5122
#
_cell.length_a   1.000
_cell.length_b   1.000
_cell.length_c   1.000
_cell.angle_alpha   90.00
_cell.angle_beta   90.00
_cell.angle_gamma   90.00
#
_symmetry.space_group_name_H-M   'P 1'
#
loop_
_entity.id
_entity.type
_entity.pdbx_description
1 polymer ?
#
loop_
_entity_poly.entity_id
_entity_poly.type
_entity_poly.pdbx_seq_one_letter_code
_entity_poly.pdbx_strand_id
1 'polypeptide(L)'
;MADANDQIPSVTDRVRPVATGASVVAVKFLGETAVFALGEETLLFASPDNAEQRVAVHAGGIMAVASDGKRILTGGDDGKVVATNAKGETETLGQDARHRWIDSVALGPDGVVAWSAGKQAFVRNAKGEIKSLDLPSSVGGLAFSPKGMRVAVAHYGGVTLWFPNAQAAPDMFAWKGSHLDVMFSPDGKFLVTTMQESTLHGWRLADAKDMRMSGYSAKVRSMAWTADGKWLATSGSEQLIMWPFGSKDGPMGKQPRMLIPYDKRAVAVACHPSQEVVAVGFEDGLVMLSRLEDGAEILAKKPGAAPVSALAWNASGSKLAFGTEDGEAGIVDLG
;
A
#
# COMPACT_ATOMS: atom_id res chain seq x y z
N MET A 1 16.49 37.07 21.70
CA MET A 1 16.82 35.88 22.48
C MET A 1 15.73 34.85 22.18
N ALA A 2 16.00 34.00 21.25
CA ALA A 2 15.21 32.80 20.98
C ALA A 2 16.20 31.74 20.51
N ASP A 3 16.89 31.14 21.48
CA ASP A 3 17.64 29.91 21.34
C ASP A 3 16.93 28.86 22.19
N ALA A 4 15.79 28.41 21.73
CA ALA A 4 15.31 27.08 22.07
C ALA A 4 15.73 26.21 20.89
N ASN A 5 16.65 25.32 21.17
CA ASN A 5 17.08 24.24 20.30
C ASN A 5 15.86 23.36 20.01
N ASP A 6 15.05 23.71 18.99
CA ASP A 6 13.90 22.92 18.53
C ASP A 6 14.43 21.68 17.79
N GLN A 7 15.10 20.81 18.56
CA GLN A 7 15.42 19.48 18.06
C GLN A 7 14.10 18.71 17.93
N ILE A 8 13.80 18.28 16.71
CA ILE A 8 12.67 17.38 16.43
C ILE A 8 12.80 16.19 17.39
N PRO A 9 11.76 15.87 18.20
CA PRO A 9 11.76 14.70 19.07
C PRO A 9 12.13 13.43 18.30
N SER A 10 12.88 12.52 18.91
CA SER A 10 13.38 11.33 18.23
C SER A 10 13.02 10.06 19.01
N VAL A 11 12.67 9.01 18.26
CA VAL A 11 12.47 7.64 18.76
C VAL A 11 13.43 6.65 18.08
N THR A 12 14.53 7.14 17.50
CA THR A 12 15.51 6.31 16.81
C THR A 12 16.23 5.29 17.71
N ASP A 13 16.28 5.54 19.02
CA ASP A 13 16.78 4.62 20.03
C ASP A 13 15.85 3.43 20.31
N ARG A 14 14.60 3.51 19.85
CA ARG A 14 13.58 2.46 19.97
C ARG A 14 13.51 1.56 18.72
N VAL A 15 14.42 1.73 17.78
CA VAL A 15 14.48 0.91 16.58
C VAL A 15 15.17 -0.41 16.90
N ARG A 16 14.45 -1.50 16.69
CA ARG A 16 15.03 -2.85 16.61
C ARG A 16 15.40 -3.12 15.15
N PRO A 17 16.68 -3.25 14.80
CA PRO A 17 17.08 -3.59 13.45
C PRO A 17 16.67 -5.03 13.09
N VAL A 18 16.42 -5.27 11.78
CA VAL A 18 16.09 -6.57 11.21
C VAL A 18 17.06 -6.87 10.07
N ALA A 19 17.72 -8.04 10.14
CA ALA A 19 18.72 -8.46 9.14
C ALA A 19 18.05 -9.07 7.90
N THR A 20 17.62 -8.24 6.95
CA THR A 20 16.94 -8.72 5.75
C THR A 20 17.87 -9.42 4.76
N GLY A 21 19.08 -8.91 4.57
CA GLY A 21 20.07 -9.43 3.63
C GLY A 21 19.74 -9.22 2.16
N ALA A 22 18.59 -8.58 1.85
CA ALA A 22 18.11 -8.27 0.50
C ALA A 22 17.19 -7.05 0.54
N SER A 23 16.93 -6.43 -0.61
CA SER A 23 15.98 -5.31 -0.77
C SER A 23 14.61 -5.66 -0.18
N VAL A 24 14.00 -4.71 0.52
CA VAL A 24 12.63 -4.85 1.03
C VAL A 24 11.66 -4.29 -0.01
N VAL A 25 10.73 -5.10 -0.52
CA VAL A 25 9.71 -4.65 -1.47
C VAL A 25 8.38 -4.31 -0.80
N ALA A 26 8.09 -4.94 0.34
CA ALA A 26 6.92 -4.62 1.16
C ALA A 26 7.14 -5.05 2.61
N VAL A 27 6.41 -4.42 3.53
CA VAL A 27 6.29 -4.89 4.92
C VAL A 27 4.83 -4.91 5.33
N LYS A 28 4.44 -5.92 6.08
CA LYS A 28 3.10 -6.09 6.67
C LYS A 28 3.23 -6.64 8.08
N PHE A 29 2.15 -6.59 8.85
CA PHE A 29 2.07 -7.27 10.13
C PHE A 29 1.06 -8.41 10.10
N LEU A 30 1.41 -9.52 10.77
CA LEU A 30 0.50 -10.58 11.17
C LEU A 30 0.46 -10.61 12.70
N GLY A 31 -0.57 -10.02 13.30
CA GLY A 31 -0.57 -9.69 14.71
C GLY A 31 0.60 -8.78 15.07
N GLU A 32 1.48 -9.23 15.96
CA GLU A 32 2.67 -8.50 16.40
C GLU A 32 3.95 -8.83 15.62
N THR A 33 3.89 -9.79 14.70
CA THR A 33 5.03 -10.20 13.86
C THR A 33 5.10 -9.34 12.60
N ALA A 34 6.20 -8.64 12.41
CA ALA A 34 6.46 -7.95 11.14
C ALA A 34 6.92 -8.95 10.09
N VAL A 35 6.35 -8.87 8.90
CA VAL A 35 6.68 -9.74 7.76
C VAL A 35 7.21 -8.87 6.64
N PHE A 36 8.48 -9.03 6.32
CA PHE A 36 9.17 -8.34 5.23
C PHE A 36 9.17 -9.22 3.99
N ALA A 37 8.59 -8.73 2.91
CA ALA A 37 8.74 -9.35 1.60
C ALA A 37 10.03 -8.81 0.98
N LEU A 38 10.94 -9.73 0.67
CA LEU A 38 12.24 -9.40 0.10
C LEU A 38 12.16 -9.39 -1.44
N GLY A 39 13.04 -8.68 -2.10
CA GLY A 39 13.04 -8.53 -3.56
C GLY A 39 13.32 -9.82 -4.34
N GLU A 40 13.57 -10.90 -3.64
CA GLU A 40 13.71 -12.27 -4.14
C GLU A 40 12.46 -13.08 -3.77
N GLU A 41 12.61 -14.39 -3.53
CA GLU A 41 11.51 -15.32 -3.29
C GLU A 41 11.01 -15.39 -1.83
N THR A 42 11.58 -14.62 -0.91
CA THR A 42 11.49 -14.86 0.53
C THR A 42 10.59 -13.88 1.27
N LEU A 43 9.76 -14.40 2.18
CA LEU A 43 9.18 -13.66 3.29
C LEU A 43 10.03 -13.86 4.55
N LEU A 44 10.43 -12.77 5.21
CA LEU A 44 11.11 -12.77 6.50
C LEU A 44 10.13 -12.36 7.60
N PHE A 45 9.86 -13.27 8.53
CA PHE A 45 9.06 -13.03 9.73
C PHE A 45 9.97 -12.61 10.87
N ALA A 46 9.75 -11.43 11.43
CA ALA A 46 10.48 -10.88 12.56
C ALA A 46 9.54 -10.77 13.77
N SER A 47 9.59 -11.77 14.66
CA SER A 47 8.72 -11.89 15.82
C SER A 47 9.14 -10.94 16.97
N PRO A 48 8.25 -10.62 17.92
CA PRO A 48 8.56 -9.73 19.05
C PRO A 48 9.67 -10.25 19.96
N ASP A 49 9.81 -11.58 20.09
CA ASP A 49 10.86 -12.27 20.86
C ASP A 49 12.22 -12.33 20.16
N ASN A 50 12.39 -11.57 19.08
CA ASN A 50 13.56 -11.54 18.20
C ASN A 50 13.82 -12.83 17.42
N ALA A 51 12.88 -13.80 17.39
CA ALA A 51 12.97 -14.92 16.49
C ALA A 51 12.72 -14.46 15.05
N GLU A 52 13.54 -14.95 14.12
CA GLU A 52 13.40 -14.72 12.69
C GLU A 52 13.15 -16.05 11.97
N GLN A 53 12.19 -16.03 11.07
CA GLN A 53 11.89 -17.17 10.19
C GLN A 53 11.87 -16.70 8.74
N ARG A 54 12.59 -17.41 7.87
CA ARG A 54 12.59 -17.18 6.41
C ARG A 54 11.77 -18.25 5.72
N VAL A 55 10.87 -17.83 4.84
CA VAL A 55 9.98 -18.71 4.09
C VAL A 55 10.10 -18.36 2.61
N ALA A 56 10.64 -19.28 1.81
CA ALA A 56 10.62 -19.16 0.36
C ALA A 56 9.18 -19.42 -0.14
N VAL A 57 8.59 -18.43 -0.79
CA VAL A 57 7.19 -18.48 -1.24
C VAL A 57 7.06 -18.55 -2.76
N HIS A 58 8.10 -18.18 -3.50
CA HIS A 58 8.18 -18.22 -4.97
C HIS A 58 9.47 -18.89 -5.43
N ALA A 59 9.57 -19.16 -6.73
CA ALA A 59 10.80 -19.62 -7.38
C ALA A 59 11.57 -18.46 -8.05
N GLY A 60 11.14 -17.23 -7.82
CA GLY A 60 11.68 -15.97 -8.34
C GLY A 60 11.20 -14.80 -7.52
N GLY A 61 11.20 -13.58 -8.08
CA GLY A 61 10.90 -12.36 -7.36
C GLY A 61 9.44 -12.22 -6.91
N ILE A 62 9.25 -11.69 -5.71
CA ILE A 62 7.93 -11.25 -5.22
C ILE A 62 7.57 -9.94 -5.90
N MET A 63 6.48 -9.93 -6.68
CA MET A 63 6.02 -8.79 -7.46
C MET A 63 4.92 -7.99 -6.76
N ALA A 64 4.06 -8.65 -5.98
CA ALA A 64 2.93 -8.03 -5.32
C ALA A 64 2.68 -8.65 -3.94
N VAL A 65 2.22 -7.81 -2.98
CA VAL A 65 1.98 -8.24 -1.59
C VAL A 65 0.72 -7.57 -1.05
N ALA A 66 -0.19 -8.37 -0.49
CA ALA A 66 -1.34 -7.89 0.27
C ALA A 66 -1.45 -8.64 1.61
N SER A 67 -2.14 -8.04 2.59
CA SER A 67 -2.39 -8.68 3.90
C SER A 67 -3.76 -8.29 4.43
N ASP A 68 -4.41 -9.23 5.13
CA ASP A 68 -5.62 -9.01 5.93
C ASP A 68 -5.32 -9.04 7.46
N GLY A 69 -4.03 -8.99 7.84
CA GLY A 69 -3.58 -9.11 9.22
C GLY A 69 -3.55 -10.54 9.76
N LYS A 70 -4.04 -11.53 9.01
CA LYS A 70 -4.06 -12.97 9.36
C LYS A 70 -3.16 -13.79 8.45
N ARG A 71 -3.00 -13.37 7.20
CA ARG A 71 -2.15 -14.00 6.18
C ARG A 71 -1.56 -12.95 5.25
N ILE A 72 -0.47 -13.31 4.62
CA ILE A 72 0.15 -12.58 3.51
C ILE A 72 -0.25 -13.27 2.21
N LEU A 73 -0.67 -12.49 1.23
CA LEU A 73 -0.87 -12.94 -0.15
C LEU A 73 0.25 -12.35 -0.99
N THR A 74 0.95 -13.20 -1.72
CA THR A 74 2.02 -12.78 -2.64
C THR A 74 1.73 -13.20 -4.06
N GLY A 75 2.13 -12.36 -5.01
CA GLY A 75 2.22 -12.70 -6.43
C GLY A 75 3.68 -12.69 -6.85
N GLY A 76 4.11 -13.67 -7.64
CA GLY A 76 5.48 -13.81 -8.10
C GLY A 76 5.64 -13.73 -9.62
N ASP A 77 6.88 -13.54 -10.05
CA ASP A 77 7.27 -13.62 -11.46
C ASP A 77 7.25 -15.06 -11.98
N ASP A 78 7.14 -16.06 -11.09
CA ASP A 78 6.90 -17.47 -11.41
C ASP A 78 5.43 -17.78 -11.81
N GLY A 79 4.57 -16.75 -11.82
CA GLY A 79 3.17 -16.86 -12.19
C GLY A 79 2.27 -17.45 -11.10
N LYS A 80 2.74 -17.56 -9.86
CA LYS A 80 1.96 -18.10 -8.75
C LYS A 80 1.37 -17.02 -7.86
N VAL A 81 0.25 -17.35 -7.24
CA VAL A 81 -0.36 -16.63 -6.12
C VAL A 81 -0.27 -17.51 -4.89
N VAL A 82 0.44 -17.06 -3.87
CA VAL A 82 0.70 -17.84 -2.66
C VAL A 82 0.15 -17.11 -1.44
N ALA A 83 -0.59 -17.83 -0.59
CA ALA A 83 -0.99 -17.37 0.72
C ALA A 83 -0.07 -17.97 1.78
N THR A 84 0.40 -17.15 2.72
CA THR A 84 1.26 -17.57 3.83
C THR A 84 0.64 -17.12 5.14
N ASN A 85 0.44 -18.04 6.07
CA ASN A 85 -0.13 -17.73 7.39
C ASN A 85 0.94 -17.28 8.41
N ALA A 86 0.53 -16.94 9.62
CA ALA A 86 1.41 -16.46 10.68
C ALA A 86 2.45 -17.52 11.17
N LYS A 87 2.28 -18.79 10.81
CA LYS A 87 3.25 -19.87 11.11
C LYS A 87 4.27 -20.09 9.98
N GLY A 88 4.12 -19.36 8.86
CA GLY A 88 4.93 -19.55 7.67
C GLY A 88 4.47 -20.73 6.78
N GLU A 89 3.29 -21.31 7.04
CA GLU A 89 2.72 -22.32 6.18
C GLU A 89 2.15 -21.69 4.91
N THR A 90 2.45 -22.26 3.76
CA THR A 90 2.13 -21.71 2.44
C THR A 90 1.07 -22.54 1.71
N GLU A 91 0.19 -21.87 0.98
CA GLU A 91 -0.80 -22.47 0.08
C GLU A 91 -0.75 -21.74 -1.27
N THR A 92 -0.58 -22.46 -2.38
CA THR A 92 -0.72 -21.90 -3.72
C THR A 92 -2.21 -21.81 -4.06
N LEU A 93 -2.72 -20.59 -4.19
CA LEU A 93 -4.13 -20.30 -4.48
C LEU A 93 -4.45 -20.24 -5.97
N GLY A 94 -3.45 -19.95 -6.79
CA GLY A 94 -3.56 -19.84 -8.24
C GLY A 94 -2.22 -19.90 -8.93
N GLN A 95 -2.25 -20.32 -10.20
CA GLN A 95 -1.09 -20.29 -11.07
C GLN A 95 -1.53 -19.90 -12.48
N ASP A 96 -0.82 -18.97 -13.09
CA ASP A 96 -1.03 -18.62 -14.50
C ASP A 96 -0.45 -19.73 -15.40
N ALA A 97 -1.30 -20.31 -16.26
CA ALA A 97 -0.91 -21.40 -17.14
C ALA A 97 0.15 -21.01 -18.19
N ARG A 98 0.36 -19.72 -18.41
CA ARG A 98 1.37 -19.17 -19.33
C ARG A 98 2.60 -18.64 -18.56
N HIS A 99 2.66 -18.84 -17.26
CA HIS A 99 3.71 -18.33 -16.38
C HIS A 99 3.94 -16.82 -16.51
N ARG A 100 2.87 -16.04 -16.73
CA ARG A 100 2.94 -14.58 -16.70
C ARG A 100 3.10 -14.12 -15.27
N TRP A 101 3.77 -13.02 -15.07
CA TRP A 101 3.95 -12.39 -13.78
C TRP A 101 2.60 -12.05 -13.13
N ILE A 102 2.54 -12.21 -11.83
CA ILE A 102 1.40 -11.78 -11.02
C ILE A 102 1.74 -10.42 -10.42
N ASP A 103 1.36 -9.36 -11.15
CA ASP A 103 1.75 -7.97 -10.86
C ASP A 103 0.90 -7.31 -9.77
N SER A 104 -0.28 -7.84 -9.48
CA SER A 104 -1.18 -7.31 -8.47
C SER A 104 -1.91 -8.42 -7.76
N VAL A 105 -2.08 -8.27 -6.44
CA VAL A 105 -2.89 -9.16 -5.61
C VAL A 105 -3.74 -8.34 -4.66
N ALA A 106 -4.94 -8.82 -4.33
CA ALA A 106 -5.83 -8.19 -3.36
C ALA A 106 -6.57 -9.25 -2.54
N LEU A 107 -6.82 -8.93 -1.28
CA LEU A 107 -7.62 -9.73 -0.36
C LEU A 107 -9.01 -9.10 -0.24
N GLY A 108 -10.02 -9.92 -0.46
CA GLY A 108 -11.44 -9.56 -0.34
C GLY A 108 -12.07 -10.17 0.91
N PRO A 109 -13.39 -9.95 1.09
CA PRO A 109 -14.12 -10.52 2.22
C PRO A 109 -14.15 -12.05 2.16
N ASP A 110 -14.35 -12.68 3.31
CA ASP A 110 -14.62 -14.11 3.45
C ASP A 110 -13.62 -15.04 2.74
N GLY A 111 -12.36 -14.67 2.73
CA GLY A 111 -11.29 -15.47 2.13
C GLY A 111 -11.16 -15.38 0.61
N VAL A 112 -11.95 -14.52 -0.05
CA VAL A 112 -11.84 -14.25 -1.48
C VAL A 112 -10.52 -13.54 -1.77
N VAL A 113 -9.89 -13.88 -2.90
CA VAL A 113 -8.66 -13.24 -3.36
C VAL A 113 -8.80 -12.84 -4.82
N ALA A 114 -8.09 -11.80 -5.22
CA ALA A 114 -7.95 -11.39 -6.60
C ALA A 114 -6.48 -11.24 -6.97
N TRP A 115 -6.17 -11.45 -8.25
CA TRP A 115 -4.84 -11.20 -8.81
C TRP A 115 -4.94 -10.81 -10.29
N SER A 116 -3.84 -10.32 -10.83
CA SER A 116 -3.73 -10.03 -12.25
C SER A 116 -2.57 -10.76 -12.91
N ALA A 117 -2.71 -11.08 -14.19
CA ALA A 117 -1.65 -11.54 -15.07
C ALA A 117 -1.80 -10.87 -16.44
N GLY A 118 -0.95 -9.89 -16.72
CA GLY A 118 -1.02 -9.08 -17.95
C GLY A 118 -2.35 -8.34 -18.07
N LYS A 119 -3.17 -8.68 -19.05
CA LYS A 119 -4.48 -8.03 -19.32
C LYS A 119 -5.67 -8.74 -18.67
N GLN A 120 -5.43 -9.64 -17.75
CA GLN A 120 -6.50 -10.42 -17.12
C GLN A 120 -6.51 -10.19 -15.62
N ALA A 121 -7.69 -9.99 -15.05
CA ALA A 121 -7.94 -10.05 -13.62
C ALA A 121 -8.68 -11.35 -13.28
N PHE A 122 -8.33 -11.94 -12.16
CA PHE A 122 -8.89 -13.17 -11.64
C PHE A 122 -9.43 -12.97 -10.25
N VAL A 123 -10.52 -13.64 -9.91
CA VAL A 123 -11.07 -13.70 -8.56
C VAL A 123 -11.33 -15.16 -8.21
N ARG A 124 -10.74 -15.63 -7.10
CA ARG A 124 -10.97 -16.93 -6.50
C ARG A 124 -11.84 -16.76 -5.26
N ASN A 125 -12.99 -17.43 -5.24
CA ASN A 125 -13.86 -17.43 -4.07
C ASN A 125 -13.38 -18.44 -3.00
N ALA A 126 -14.02 -18.40 -1.82
CA ALA A 126 -13.66 -19.30 -0.71
C ALA A 126 -13.82 -20.80 -1.04
N LYS A 127 -14.60 -21.17 -2.06
CA LYS A 127 -14.78 -22.55 -2.51
C LYS A 127 -13.71 -22.99 -3.51
N GLY A 128 -12.81 -22.09 -3.91
CA GLY A 128 -11.75 -22.36 -4.88
C GLY A 128 -12.16 -22.13 -6.34
N GLU A 129 -13.38 -21.66 -6.60
CA GLU A 129 -13.82 -21.35 -7.97
C GLU A 129 -13.18 -20.05 -8.45
N ILE A 130 -12.62 -20.07 -9.66
CA ILE A 130 -11.92 -18.93 -10.27
C ILE A 130 -12.75 -18.36 -11.40
N LYS A 131 -12.96 -17.06 -11.38
CA LYS A 131 -13.53 -16.29 -12.49
C LYS A 131 -12.49 -15.32 -13.02
N SER A 132 -12.55 -14.99 -14.30
CA SER A 132 -11.64 -14.07 -14.94
C SER A 132 -12.38 -12.98 -15.72
N LEU A 133 -11.70 -11.85 -15.90
CA LEU A 133 -12.13 -10.71 -16.70
C LEU A 133 -10.98 -10.27 -17.58
N ASP A 134 -11.23 -10.16 -18.88
CA ASP A 134 -10.29 -9.58 -19.84
C ASP A 134 -10.40 -8.04 -19.83
N LEU A 135 -9.28 -7.35 -19.76
CA LEU A 135 -9.15 -5.91 -19.74
C LEU A 135 -8.59 -5.40 -21.09
N PRO A 136 -8.86 -4.13 -21.44
CA PRO A 136 -8.36 -3.56 -22.69
C PRO A 136 -6.84 -3.40 -22.73
N SER A 137 -6.19 -3.28 -21.55
CA SER A 137 -4.73 -3.17 -21.40
C SER A 137 -4.25 -3.90 -20.16
N SER A 138 -2.93 -3.90 -19.91
CA SER A 138 -2.35 -4.49 -18.72
C SER A 138 -2.95 -3.87 -17.46
N VAL A 139 -3.17 -4.70 -16.45
CA VAL A 139 -3.67 -4.30 -15.15
C VAL A 139 -2.55 -3.57 -14.40
N GLY A 140 -2.85 -2.40 -13.83
CA GLY A 140 -1.93 -1.65 -12.98
C GLY A 140 -2.13 -1.95 -11.49
N GLY A 141 -3.38 -2.14 -11.06
CA GLY A 141 -3.71 -2.39 -9.66
C GLY A 141 -5.08 -3.00 -9.47
N LEU A 142 -5.29 -3.60 -8.30
CA LEU A 142 -6.53 -4.26 -7.90
C LEU A 142 -6.94 -3.84 -6.49
N ALA A 143 -8.22 -3.54 -6.28
CA ALA A 143 -8.77 -3.35 -4.95
C ALA A 143 -10.18 -3.91 -4.82
N PHE A 144 -10.46 -4.56 -3.69
CA PHE A 144 -11.83 -4.88 -3.31
C PHE A 144 -12.54 -3.66 -2.70
N SER A 145 -13.81 -3.50 -3.03
CA SER A 145 -14.67 -2.54 -2.34
C SER A 145 -14.79 -2.93 -0.86
N PRO A 146 -14.79 -1.97 0.07
CA PRO A 146 -15.08 -2.24 1.47
C PRO A 146 -16.53 -2.68 1.70
N LYS A 147 -17.39 -2.54 0.68
CA LYS A 147 -18.81 -2.93 0.73
C LYS A 147 -19.18 -3.78 -0.48
N GLY A 148 -19.56 -5.02 -0.21
CA GLY A 148 -19.99 -5.97 -1.23
C GLY A 148 -18.82 -6.54 -2.05
N MET A 149 -19.16 -7.45 -2.96
CA MET A 149 -18.19 -8.18 -3.79
C MET A 149 -17.98 -7.42 -5.11
N ARG A 150 -17.20 -6.32 -5.05
CA ARG A 150 -16.79 -5.55 -6.22
C ARG A 150 -15.27 -5.42 -6.23
N VAL A 151 -14.68 -5.56 -7.41
CA VAL A 151 -13.24 -5.39 -7.64
C VAL A 151 -13.03 -4.22 -8.59
N ALA A 152 -12.29 -3.23 -8.15
CA ALA A 152 -11.77 -2.19 -9.02
C ALA A 152 -10.47 -2.68 -9.67
N VAL A 153 -10.37 -2.54 -10.98
CA VAL A 153 -9.22 -2.96 -11.78
C VAL A 153 -8.72 -1.74 -12.54
N ALA A 154 -7.56 -1.22 -12.13
CA ALA A 154 -6.89 -0.10 -12.80
C ALA A 154 -6.17 -0.58 -14.06
N HIS A 155 -6.24 0.20 -15.13
CA HIS A 155 -5.57 -0.09 -16.40
C HIS A 155 -5.39 1.20 -17.21
N TYR A 156 -4.80 1.12 -18.40
CA TYR A 156 -4.76 2.30 -19.27
C TYR A 156 -6.17 2.69 -19.73
N GLY A 157 -6.50 3.94 -19.52
CA GLY A 157 -7.80 4.52 -19.90
C GLY A 157 -8.83 4.57 -18.78
N GLY A 158 -8.50 4.08 -17.55
CA GLY A 158 -9.39 4.21 -16.40
C GLY A 158 -9.42 3.02 -15.46
N VAL A 159 -10.57 2.82 -14.84
CA VAL A 159 -10.83 1.72 -13.91
C VAL A 159 -12.08 0.95 -14.32
N THR A 160 -11.97 -0.35 -14.44
CA THR A 160 -13.11 -1.25 -14.59
C THR A 160 -13.56 -1.72 -13.22
N LEU A 161 -14.84 -1.49 -12.90
CA LEU A 161 -15.46 -1.97 -11.66
C LEU A 161 -16.22 -3.27 -11.95
N TRP A 162 -15.68 -4.39 -11.51
CA TRP A 162 -16.17 -5.72 -11.80
C TRP A 162 -16.94 -6.31 -10.61
N PHE A 163 -18.05 -7.00 -10.93
CA PHE A 163 -18.90 -7.72 -9.99
C PHE A 163 -18.81 -9.24 -10.27
N PRO A 164 -17.84 -9.97 -9.69
CA PRO A 164 -17.60 -11.38 -10.06
C PRO A 164 -18.80 -12.29 -9.86
N ASN A 165 -19.72 -11.94 -8.96
CA ASN A 165 -20.91 -12.74 -8.65
C ASN A 165 -22.16 -12.33 -9.45
N ALA A 166 -22.08 -11.29 -10.28
CA ALA A 166 -23.17 -10.84 -11.14
C ALA A 166 -22.92 -11.23 -12.61
N GLN A 167 -24.00 -11.35 -13.38
CA GLN A 167 -23.92 -11.51 -14.83
C GLN A 167 -23.89 -10.15 -15.55
N ALA A 168 -24.05 -9.04 -14.82
CA ALA A 168 -23.99 -7.70 -15.37
C ALA A 168 -22.61 -7.40 -15.94
N ALA A 169 -22.56 -6.62 -17.04
CA ALA A 169 -21.31 -6.10 -17.57
C ALA A 169 -20.62 -5.21 -16.52
N PRO A 170 -19.28 -5.22 -16.46
CA PRO A 170 -18.56 -4.31 -15.57
C PRO A 170 -18.81 -2.84 -15.92
N ASP A 171 -18.81 -1.99 -14.89
CA ASP A 171 -18.88 -0.54 -15.08
C ASP A 171 -17.48 0.00 -15.43
N MET A 172 -17.41 1.02 -16.30
CA MET A 172 -16.17 1.67 -16.71
C MET A 172 -16.13 3.11 -16.21
N PHE A 173 -15.12 3.42 -15.39
CA PHE A 173 -14.78 4.77 -14.97
C PHE A 173 -13.63 5.26 -15.86
N ALA A 174 -13.97 5.95 -16.94
CA ALA A 174 -13.03 6.33 -17.98
C ALA A 174 -12.23 7.59 -17.61
N TRP A 175 -10.92 7.52 -17.78
CA TRP A 175 -10.01 8.65 -17.75
C TRP A 175 -8.73 8.32 -18.50
N LYS A 176 -8.34 9.18 -19.46
CA LYS A 176 -7.15 8.94 -20.30
C LYS A 176 -5.87 8.98 -19.47
N GLY A 177 -5.04 7.97 -19.61
CA GLY A 177 -3.73 7.83 -18.96
C GLY A 177 -3.52 6.42 -18.38
N SER A 178 -2.34 6.18 -17.88
CA SER A 178 -1.97 4.90 -17.27
C SER A 178 -2.25 4.94 -15.76
N HIS A 179 -3.24 4.20 -15.32
CA HIS A 179 -3.57 4.04 -13.91
C HIS A 179 -2.76 2.87 -13.35
N LEU A 180 -1.90 3.16 -12.35
CA LEU A 180 -0.87 2.24 -11.85
C LEU A 180 -1.30 1.48 -10.60
N ASP A 181 -2.17 2.11 -9.79
CA ASP A 181 -2.73 1.50 -8.59
C ASP A 181 -4.13 2.07 -8.35
N VAL A 182 -4.92 1.40 -7.52
CA VAL A 182 -6.29 1.79 -7.21
C VAL A 182 -6.65 1.50 -5.76
N MET A 183 -7.39 2.40 -5.13
CA MET A 183 -7.83 2.28 -3.76
C MET A 183 -9.24 2.85 -3.58
N PHE A 184 -10.10 2.13 -2.85
CA PHE A 184 -11.37 2.68 -2.37
C PHE A 184 -11.15 3.51 -1.10
N SER A 185 -11.98 4.55 -0.90
CA SER A 185 -12.09 5.15 0.42
C SER A 185 -12.69 4.14 1.41
N PRO A 186 -12.36 4.22 2.72
CA PRO A 186 -12.86 3.27 3.73
C PRO A 186 -14.39 3.20 3.82
N ASP A 187 -15.07 4.28 3.52
CA ASP A 187 -16.56 4.34 3.48
C ASP A 187 -17.14 3.84 2.14
N GLY A 188 -16.29 3.54 1.15
CA GLY A 188 -16.69 3.05 -0.17
C GLY A 188 -17.36 4.09 -1.07
N LYS A 189 -17.21 5.39 -0.79
CA LYS A 189 -17.82 6.45 -1.62
C LYS A 189 -16.94 6.93 -2.75
N PHE A 190 -15.62 6.80 -2.60
CA PHE A 190 -14.64 7.28 -3.57
C PHE A 190 -13.72 6.15 -4.03
N LEU A 191 -13.27 6.29 -5.25
CA LEU A 191 -12.22 5.48 -5.86
C LEU A 191 -11.10 6.41 -6.29
N VAL A 192 -9.86 6.09 -5.94
CA VAL A 192 -8.67 6.89 -6.27
C VAL A 192 -7.62 6.02 -6.91
N THR A 193 -6.96 6.55 -7.92
CA THR A 193 -5.84 5.89 -8.62
C THR A 193 -4.60 6.76 -8.61
N THR A 194 -3.43 6.11 -8.54
CA THR A 194 -2.17 6.72 -8.93
C THR A 194 -2.00 6.62 -10.44
N MET A 195 -1.31 7.57 -11.03
CA MET A 195 -1.11 7.62 -12.47
C MET A 195 0.38 7.69 -12.83
N GLN A 196 0.70 7.27 -14.06
CA GLN A 196 2.04 7.43 -14.63
C GLN A 196 2.43 8.92 -14.74
N GLU A 197 1.47 9.75 -15.06
CA GLU A 197 1.55 11.21 -14.94
C GLU A 197 1.57 11.58 -13.46
N SER A 198 2.42 12.50 -13.03
CA SER A 198 2.56 12.89 -11.62
C SER A 198 1.28 13.52 -11.04
N THR A 199 0.19 12.75 -11.02
CA THR A 199 -1.14 13.13 -10.52
C THR A 199 -1.85 11.92 -9.90
N LEU A 200 -2.86 12.18 -9.09
CA LEU A 200 -3.91 11.22 -8.77
C LEU A 200 -5.17 11.57 -9.56
N HIS A 201 -5.92 10.56 -9.89
CA HIS A 201 -7.27 10.69 -10.41
C HIS A 201 -8.24 9.90 -9.54
N GLY A 202 -9.49 10.32 -9.46
CA GLY A 202 -10.47 9.61 -8.68
C GLY A 202 -11.89 9.90 -9.11
N TRP A 203 -12.84 9.16 -8.55
CA TRP A 203 -14.27 9.28 -8.83
C TRP A 203 -15.07 9.18 -7.55
N ARG A 204 -16.13 9.97 -7.48
CA ARG A 204 -17.22 9.75 -6.54
C ARG A 204 -18.14 8.68 -7.13
N LEU A 205 -18.29 7.54 -6.46
CA LEU A 205 -18.97 6.37 -7.02
C LEU A 205 -20.48 6.55 -7.20
N ALA A 206 -21.11 7.48 -6.45
CA ALA A 206 -22.56 7.70 -6.51
C ALA A 206 -23.05 8.25 -7.85
N ASP A 207 -22.23 9.03 -8.54
CA ASP A 207 -22.59 9.74 -9.77
C ASP A 207 -21.47 9.75 -10.81
N ALA A 208 -20.42 8.97 -10.59
CA ALA A 208 -19.23 8.88 -11.43
C ALA A 208 -18.50 10.22 -11.65
N LYS A 209 -18.74 11.22 -10.81
CA LYS A 209 -18.09 12.52 -10.92
C LYS A 209 -16.62 12.36 -10.62
N ASP A 210 -15.77 12.74 -11.58
CA ASP A 210 -14.33 12.64 -11.49
C ASP A 210 -13.69 13.80 -10.72
N MET A 211 -12.49 13.58 -10.23
CA MET A 211 -11.65 14.55 -9.56
C MET A 211 -10.17 14.31 -9.91
N ARG A 212 -9.44 15.40 -10.08
CA ARG A 212 -7.99 15.36 -10.31
C ARG A 212 -7.27 16.02 -9.14
N MET A 213 -6.26 15.34 -8.63
CA MET A 213 -5.39 15.82 -7.57
C MET A 213 -3.98 15.94 -8.15
N SER A 214 -3.44 17.16 -8.20
CA SER A 214 -2.17 17.50 -8.86
C SER A 214 -1.27 18.31 -7.93
N GLY A 215 -0.05 18.63 -8.38
CA GLY A 215 0.95 19.37 -7.60
C GLY A 215 2.11 18.51 -7.13
N TYR A 216 2.28 17.34 -7.73
CA TYR A 216 3.38 16.42 -7.42
C TYR A 216 4.57 16.66 -8.34
N SER A 217 5.78 16.60 -7.79
CA SER A 217 7.04 16.68 -8.55
C SER A 217 7.39 15.34 -9.22
N ALA A 218 6.82 14.22 -8.73
CA ALA A 218 7.03 12.87 -9.27
C ALA A 218 5.76 12.03 -9.18
N LYS A 219 5.82 10.80 -9.74
CA LYS A 219 4.74 9.81 -9.59
C LYS A 219 4.43 9.55 -8.12
N VAL A 220 3.16 9.50 -7.79
CA VAL A 220 2.70 8.99 -6.50
C VAL A 220 2.86 7.47 -6.48
N ARG A 221 3.72 6.96 -5.60
CA ARG A 221 4.00 5.52 -5.45
C ARG A 221 3.28 4.89 -4.27
N SER A 222 2.86 5.71 -3.31
CA SER A 222 2.27 5.24 -2.06
C SER A 222 1.11 6.12 -1.64
N MET A 223 0.02 5.49 -1.25
CA MET A 223 -1.19 6.13 -0.74
C MET A 223 -1.65 5.39 0.52
N ALA A 224 -2.18 6.11 1.49
CA ALA A 224 -2.78 5.52 2.69
C ALA A 224 -3.94 6.37 3.21
N TRP A 225 -5.05 5.74 3.57
CA TRP A 225 -6.17 6.41 4.23
C TRP A 225 -5.92 6.53 5.74
N THR A 226 -6.30 7.67 6.31
CA THR A 226 -6.42 7.77 7.77
C THR A 226 -7.52 6.84 8.27
N ALA A 227 -7.44 6.43 9.54
CA ALA A 227 -8.38 5.48 10.14
C ALA A 227 -9.84 5.92 10.05
N ASP A 228 -10.09 7.22 10.15
CA ASP A 228 -11.42 7.82 10.01
C ASP A 228 -11.86 8.07 8.55
N GLY A 229 -10.98 7.80 7.59
CA GLY A 229 -11.21 7.99 6.15
C GLY A 229 -11.36 9.43 5.70
N LYS A 230 -11.05 10.42 6.56
CA LYS A 230 -11.20 11.84 6.21
C LYS A 230 -10.04 12.38 5.39
N TRP A 231 -8.89 11.72 5.41
CA TRP A 231 -7.70 12.15 4.70
C TRP A 231 -7.07 11.00 3.92
N LEU A 232 -6.53 11.33 2.76
CA LEU A 232 -5.67 10.45 1.96
C LEU A 232 -4.25 11.01 1.99
N ALA A 233 -3.34 10.28 2.65
CA ALA A 233 -1.91 10.55 2.64
C ALA A 233 -1.28 10.07 1.33
N THR A 234 -0.38 10.85 0.75
CA THR A 234 0.23 10.53 -0.53
C THR A 234 1.71 10.94 -0.58
N SER A 235 2.51 10.12 -1.26
CA SER A 235 3.91 10.38 -1.61
C SER A 235 4.04 11.19 -2.91
N GLY A 236 5.26 11.37 -3.42
CA GLY A 236 5.54 11.94 -4.76
C GLY A 236 5.84 13.43 -4.75
N SER A 237 6.06 14.04 -3.59
CA SER A 237 6.46 15.43 -3.43
C SER A 237 7.54 15.55 -2.35
N GLU A 238 8.19 16.71 -2.24
CA GLU A 238 9.17 17.07 -1.20
C GLU A 238 8.52 17.33 0.17
N GLN A 239 7.33 16.77 0.37
CA GLN A 239 6.54 16.84 1.60
C GLN A 239 5.44 15.79 1.59
N LEU A 240 4.86 15.50 2.75
CA LEU A 240 3.64 14.72 2.86
C LEU A 240 2.45 15.54 2.35
N ILE A 241 1.70 15.03 1.38
CA ILE A 241 0.48 15.66 0.89
C ILE A 241 -0.75 14.90 1.41
N MET A 242 -1.67 15.62 2.07
CA MET A 242 -2.89 15.09 2.65
C MET A 242 -4.12 15.66 1.95
N TRP A 243 -4.85 14.83 1.21
CA TRP A 243 -6.07 15.24 0.53
C TRP A 243 -7.32 15.08 1.41
N PRO A 244 -8.18 16.12 1.52
CA PRO A 244 -9.37 16.07 2.39
C PRO A 244 -10.55 15.35 1.74
N PHE A 245 -10.95 14.22 2.32
CA PHE A 245 -12.09 13.42 1.87
C PHE A 245 -13.26 13.39 2.87
N GLY A 246 -13.18 14.11 3.97
CA GLY A 246 -14.20 14.13 5.03
C GLY A 246 -15.55 14.78 4.66
N SER A 247 -15.78 15.18 3.41
CA SER A 247 -17.05 15.73 2.94
C SER A 247 -17.66 14.88 1.83
N LYS A 248 -18.94 15.11 1.51
CA LYS A 248 -19.64 14.40 0.41
C LYS A 248 -18.98 14.59 -0.96
N ASP A 249 -18.26 15.69 -1.16
CA ASP A 249 -17.59 16.03 -2.42
C ASP A 249 -16.10 15.65 -2.42
N GLY A 250 -15.60 15.07 -1.31
CA GLY A 250 -14.20 14.71 -1.18
C GLY A 250 -13.28 15.93 -1.33
N PRO A 251 -12.18 15.82 -2.09
CA PRO A 251 -11.21 16.89 -2.30
C PRO A 251 -11.60 17.92 -3.35
N MET A 252 -12.76 17.76 -4.03
CA MET A 252 -13.19 18.66 -5.10
C MET A 252 -13.29 20.10 -4.62
N GLY A 253 -12.54 21.01 -5.29
CA GLY A 253 -12.49 22.43 -4.94
C GLY A 253 -11.74 22.76 -3.65
N LYS A 254 -11.00 21.85 -3.09
CA LYS A 254 -10.23 22.03 -1.86
C LYS A 254 -8.73 21.91 -2.12
N GLN A 255 -7.97 22.58 -1.26
CA GLN A 255 -6.51 22.42 -1.24
C GLN A 255 -6.10 21.29 -0.32
N PRO A 256 -5.02 20.56 -0.65
CA PRO A 256 -4.42 19.59 0.25
C PRO A 256 -3.74 20.30 1.43
N ARG A 257 -3.59 19.59 2.52
CA ARG A 257 -2.69 19.98 3.60
C ARG A 257 -1.29 19.43 3.31
N MET A 258 -0.27 20.21 3.56
CA MET A 258 1.13 19.84 3.35
C MET A 258 1.83 19.79 4.70
N LEU A 259 2.55 18.70 4.97
CA LEU A 259 3.24 18.44 6.24
C LEU A 259 4.65 17.90 5.95
N ILE A 260 5.55 18.03 6.91
CA ILE A 260 6.94 17.56 6.84
C ILE A 260 7.63 18.07 5.56
N PRO A 261 7.83 19.38 5.38
CA PRO A 261 8.63 19.89 4.25
C PRO A 261 10.08 19.39 4.38
N TYR A 262 10.60 18.82 3.29
CA TYR A 262 11.95 18.27 3.26
C TYR A 262 12.59 18.50 1.88
N ASP A 263 13.92 18.31 1.75
CA ASP A 263 14.64 18.51 0.49
C ASP A 263 14.68 17.24 -0.39
N LYS A 264 14.17 16.12 0.11
CA LYS A 264 14.01 14.86 -0.62
C LYS A 264 12.53 14.52 -0.77
N ARG A 265 12.21 13.70 -1.77
CA ARG A 265 10.83 13.28 -2.01
C ARG A 265 10.36 12.22 -1.02
N ALA A 266 9.14 12.36 -0.55
CA ALA A 266 8.40 11.30 0.11
C ALA A 266 8.09 10.18 -0.90
N VAL A 267 8.43 8.94 -0.57
CA VAL A 267 8.28 7.76 -1.43
C VAL A 267 7.35 6.71 -0.83
N ALA A 268 7.21 6.68 0.49
CA ALA A 268 6.33 5.76 1.22
C ALA A 268 5.52 6.51 2.26
N VAL A 269 4.24 6.14 2.44
CA VAL A 269 3.37 6.67 3.49
C VAL A 269 2.59 5.54 4.15
N ALA A 270 2.36 5.64 5.46
CA ALA A 270 1.51 4.72 6.21
C ALA A 270 0.77 5.47 7.32
N CYS A 271 -0.57 5.43 7.30
CA CYS A 271 -1.39 6.03 8.33
C CYS A 271 -1.52 5.08 9.53
N HIS A 272 -1.46 5.65 10.73
CA HIS A 272 -1.68 4.93 11.98
C HIS A 272 -3.12 4.37 12.02
N PRO A 273 -3.34 3.14 12.54
CA PRO A 273 -4.63 2.45 12.43
C PRO A 273 -5.76 3.06 13.25
N SER A 274 -5.47 3.93 14.24
CA SER A 274 -6.49 4.51 15.12
C SER A 274 -6.26 5.97 15.51
N GLN A 275 -5.06 6.51 15.28
CA GLN A 275 -4.70 7.89 15.63
C GLN A 275 -4.47 8.72 14.37
N GLU A 276 -4.58 10.03 14.49
CA GLU A 276 -4.27 10.99 13.42
C GLU A 276 -2.75 11.21 13.29
N VAL A 277 -2.02 10.12 13.03
CA VAL A 277 -0.56 10.11 12.82
C VAL A 277 -0.25 9.44 11.49
N VAL A 278 0.70 9.99 10.74
CA VAL A 278 1.18 9.43 9.47
C VAL A 278 2.68 9.24 9.53
N ALA A 279 3.15 8.05 9.15
CA ALA A 279 4.55 7.78 8.88
C ALA A 279 4.87 8.09 7.42
N VAL A 280 6.00 8.74 7.18
CA VAL A 280 6.49 9.13 5.86
C VAL A 280 7.94 8.68 5.70
N GLY A 281 8.23 7.99 4.62
CA GLY A 281 9.57 7.59 4.23
C GLY A 281 10.03 8.35 3.00
N PHE A 282 11.29 8.75 2.99
CA PHE A 282 11.90 9.61 1.96
C PHE A 282 12.94 8.86 1.11
N GLU A 283 13.34 9.47 0.00
CA GLU A 283 14.31 8.92 -0.96
C GLU A 283 15.72 8.69 -0.38
N ASP A 284 16.08 9.38 0.69
CA ASP A 284 17.35 9.20 1.39
C ASP A 284 17.25 8.25 2.59
N GLY A 285 16.12 7.54 2.74
CA GLY A 285 15.93 6.60 3.83
C GLY A 285 15.44 7.22 5.15
N LEU A 286 15.24 8.54 5.23
CA LEU A 286 14.63 9.19 6.39
C LEU A 286 13.21 8.66 6.62
N VAL A 287 12.84 8.40 7.89
CA VAL A 287 11.44 8.15 8.28
C VAL A 287 11.02 9.13 9.37
N MET A 288 9.95 9.85 9.09
CA MET A 288 9.33 10.81 10.01
C MET A 288 7.90 10.42 10.33
N LEU A 289 7.43 10.77 11.51
CA LEU A 289 6.03 10.73 11.90
C LEU A 289 5.49 12.15 11.97
N SER A 290 4.25 12.37 11.52
CA SER A 290 3.56 13.64 11.74
C SER A 290 2.19 13.40 12.35
N ARG A 291 1.89 14.19 13.39
CA ARG A 291 0.54 14.27 13.96
C ARG A 291 -0.29 15.26 13.14
N LEU A 292 -1.48 14.85 12.71
CA LEU A 292 -2.29 15.68 11.81
C LEU A 292 -2.92 16.88 12.51
N GLU A 293 -3.18 16.81 13.81
CA GLU A 293 -3.84 17.89 14.54
C GLU A 293 -3.04 19.19 14.48
N ASP A 294 -1.78 19.14 14.84
CA ASP A 294 -0.90 20.33 15.01
C ASP A 294 0.34 20.33 14.11
N GLY A 295 0.56 19.25 13.35
CA GLY A 295 1.74 19.10 12.50
C GLY A 295 3.02 18.74 13.27
N ALA A 296 2.92 18.34 14.54
CA ALA A 296 4.08 17.92 15.32
C ALA A 296 4.80 16.75 14.64
N GLU A 297 6.13 16.81 14.61
CA GLU A 297 7.00 15.88 13.92
C GLU A 297 7.85 15.07 14.90
N ILE A 298 8.11 13.80 14.59
CA ILE A 298 8.98 12.89 15.35
C ILE A 298 9.89 12.17 14.35
N LEU A 299 11.19 12.17 14.63
CA LEU A 299 12.19 11.42 13.88
C LEU A 299 12.14 9.93 14.29
N ALA A 300 11.76 9.05 13.36
CA ALA A 300 11.70 7.61 13.60
C ALA A 300 12.95 6.86 13.10
N LYS A 301 13.52 7.28 11.95
CA LYS A 301 14.77 6.74 11.39
C LYS A 301 15.56 7.87 10.74
N LYS A 302 16.85 7.95 11.04
CA LYS A 302 17.78 8.89 10.39
C LYS A 302 17.94 8.55 8.90
N PRO A 303 18.35 9.54 8.06
CA PRO A 303 18.75 9.26 6.68
C PRO A 303 19.75 8.11 6.58
N GLY A 304 19.70 7.37 5.49
CA GLY A 304 20.57 6.25 5.15
C GLY A 304 21.08 6.36 3.72
N ALA A 305 21.33 5.23 3.07
CA ALA A 305 21.91 5.19 1.73
C ALA A 305 20.88 5.00 0.61
N ALA A 306 19.67 4.53 0.93
CA ALA A 306 18.67 4.15 -0.07
C ALA A 306 17.24 4.58 0.32
N PRO A 307 16.35 4.72 -0.68
CA PRO A 307 14.96 5.09 -0.45
C PRO A 307 14.23 4.14 0.48
N VAL A 308 13.31 4.68 1.28
CA VAL A 308 12.33 3.86 2.01
C VAL A 308 11.39 3.22 0.99
N SER A 309 11.38 1.90 0.93
CA SER A 309 10.54 1.13 0.01
C SER A 309 9.21 0.70 0.63
N ALA A 310 9.16 0.54 1.97
CA ALA A 310 8.00 0.02 2.66
C ALA A 310 7.85 0.57 4.08
N LEU A 311 6.59 0.86 4.46
CA LEU A 311 6.17 1.23 5.81
C LEU A 311 4.90 0.47 6.18
N ALA A 312 4.80 0.00 7.41
CA ALA A 312 3.56 -0.57 7.95
C ALA A 312 3.45 -0.40 9.45
N TRP A 313 2.24 -0.14 9.91
CA TRP A 313 1.87 -0.19 11.33
C TRP A 313 1.32 -1.58 11.68
N ASN A 314 1.56 -2.04 12.91
CA ASN A 314 0.78 -3.16 13.46
C ASN A 314 -0.65 -2.69 13.79
N ALA A 315 -1.54 -3.63 14.08
CA ALA A 315 -2.97 -3.32 14.28
C ALA A 315 -3.24 -2.43 15.50
N SER A 316 -2.41 -2.49 16.53
CA SER A 316 -2.52 -1.63 17.72
C SER A 316 -1.95 -0.22 17.51
N GLY A 317 -1.11 -0.02 16.49
CA GLY A 317 -0.37 1.22 16.25
C GLY A 317 0.84 1.39 17.15
N SER A 318 1.14 0.42 18.01
CA SER A 318 2.30 0.49 18.91
C SER A 318 3.65 0.25 18.23
N LYS A 319 3.64 -0.29 17.00
CA LYS A 319 4.86 -0.59 16.23
C LYS A 319 4.74 -0.11 14.78
N LEU A 320 5.83 0.48 14.30
CA LEU A 320 6.03 0.83 12.90
C LEU A 320 7.21 0.04 12.36
N ALA A 321 7.00 -0.75 11.31
CA ALA A 321 8.07 -1.39 10.56
C ALA A 321 8.42 -0.58 9.32
N PHE A 322 9.71 -0.52 8.98
CA PHE A 322 10.22 0.10 7.76
C PHE A 322 11.22 -0.81 7.06
N GLY A 323 11.31 -0.64 5.75
CA GLY A 323 12.33 -1.26 4.91
C GLY A 323 12.79 -0.31 3.81
N THR A 324 13.98 -0.53 3.29
CA THR A 324 14.62 0.28 2.24
C THR A 324 14.97 -0.57 1.01
N GLU A 325 15.27 0.08 -0.10
CA GLU A 325 15.64 -0.57 -1.36
C GLU A 325 16.99 -1.31 -1.27
N ASP A 326 17.88 -0.95 -0.34
CA ASP A 326 19.16 -1.63 -0.08
C ASP A 326 19.10 -2.68 1.04
N GLY A 327 17.94 -2.87 1.66
CA GLY A 327 17.71 -3.88 2.67
C GLY A 327 17.93 -3.42 4.12
N GLU A 328 18.17 -2.13 4.39
CA GLU A 328 18.09 -1.63 5.76
C GLU A 328 16.64 -1.74 6.24
N ALA A 329 16.41 -2.39 7.37
CA ALA A 329 15.08 -2.60 7.91
C ALA A 329 15.06 -2.55 9.43
N GLY A 330 13.89 -2.22 9.98
CA GLY A 330 13.72 -2.18 11.43
C GLY A 330 12.27 -2.06 11.86
N ILE A 331 12.07 -2.23 13.16
CA ILE A 331 10.78 -2.08 13.83
C ILE A 331 10.97 -1.06 14.94
N VAL A 332 10.22 0.04 14.86
CA VAL A 332 10.17 1.09 15.89
C VAL A 332 9.10 0.70 16.89
N ASP A 333 9.45 0.60 18.17
CA ASP A 333 8.49 0.39 19.25
C ASP A 333 8.06 1.75 19.81
N LEU A 334 6.79 2.05 19.71
CA LEU A 334 6.22 3.34 20.12
C LEU A 334 5.44 3.27 21.44
N GLY A 335 5.35 2.08 22.04
CA GLY A 335 4.73 1.86 23.36
C GLY A 335 3.27 1.49 23.32
#